data_1b4a55b34edc612cf037c59ddf1cef21
#
_entry.id   1b4a55b34edc612cf037c59ddf1cef21
#
_cell.length_a   1.000
_cell.length_b   1.000
_cell.length_c   1.000
_cell.angle_alpha   90.00
_cell.angle_beta   90.00
_cell.angle_gamma   90.00
#
_symmetry.space_group_name_H-M   'P 1'
#
loop_
_entity.id
_entity.type
_entity.pdbx_description
1 polymer ?
#
loop_
_entity_poly.entity_id
_entity_poly.type
_entity_poly.pdbx_seq_one_letter_code
_entity_poly.pdbx_strand_id
1 'polypeptide(L)'
;MNLRNSSIVTIENSEVIKKQLLQWSQQYREIVFLDSNNSQASYNSYDCILAVDAFTSLQTDYLNAFEDLNVYQKSTKDWLFGYLSYDLKNDTEKLKSENKDGLFFPDLYFFQPKKLILIQGSKMEFHYLKVCEDEMESDYQEIIHLELKKNFVQNEICIQQEISKYDYIQKVDKMLEYIQNGIIYEANFCMEFFAKETTINPLTTFESLNEISQAPFSSFFKNNKHFALSASPERYLKKIGKKIISQPIKGTSKRFANKIEDELSKTNLAKDPKERSENIMIVDLVRNDLSKTAQNASVIVEELCKIYSFLQVHQMISTVTSLLKPEFSAVDVLKTSFPMGSMTGAPKISAMNCIEELEETKRGLYSGSIGYFTPNNDFDF
;
A
#
# COMPACT_ATOMS: atom_id res chain seq x y z
N MET A 1 17.10 13.88 -21.54
CA MET A 1 18.03 14.54 -20.60
C MET A 1 17.83 13.91 -19.24
N ASN A 2 18.92 13.60 -18.52
CA ASN A 2 18.79 13.12 -17.14
C ASN A 2 18.33 14.29 -16.25
N LEU A 3 17.15 14.17 -15.63
CA LEU A 3 16.56 15.21 -14.79
C LEU A 3 17.23 15.28 -13.41
N ARG A 4 17.87 14.17 -12.99
CA ARG A 4 18.45 14.01 -11.66
C ARG A 4 19.94 13.79 -11.72
N ASN A 5 20.66 14.30 -10.74
CA ASN A 5 21.99 13.85 -10.39
C ASN A 5 21.90 12.87 -9.21
N SER A 6 22.89 12.00 -9.12
CA SER A 6 22.93 10.98 -8.06
C SER A 6 24.29 10.93 -7.38
N SER A 7 24.27 10.65 -6.07
CA SER A 7 25.44 10.34 -5.25
C SER A 7 25.17 9.06 -4.46
N ILE A 8 26.21 8.29 -4.22
CA ILE A 8 26.13 7.02 -3.48
C ILE A 8 27.10 7.08 -2.31
N VAL A 9 26.59 6.74 -1.12
CA VAL A 9 27.39 6.64 0.09
C VAL A 9 27.20 5.26 0.72
N THR A 10 28.23 4.81 1.45
CA THR A 10 28.13 3.56 2.23
C THR A 10 27.73 3.89 3.66
N ILE A 11 26.75 3.19 4.18
CA ILE A 11 26.24 3.35 5.54
C ILE A 11 26.55 2.10 6.38
N GLU A 12 26.87 2.29 7.66
CA GLU A 12 27.21 1.20 8.57
C GLU A 12 25.96 0.57 9.22
N ASN A 13 24.97 1.39 9.57
CA ASN A 13 23.76 0.95 10.27
C ASN A 13 22.50 1.53 9.60
N SER A 14 21.92 0.73 8.71
CA SER A 14 20.73 1.12 7.96
C SER A 14 19.53 1.41 8.86
N GLU A 15 19.35 0.71 9.98
CA GLU A 15 18.21 0.92 10.88
C GLU A 15 18.27 2.27 11.62
N VAL A 16 19.46 2.72 11.98
CA VAL A 16 19.62 4.07 12.56
C VAL A 16 19.37 5.13 11.51
N ILE A 17 19.95 4.94 10.32
CA ILE A 17 19.79 5.88 9.19
C ILE A 17 18.31 6.00 8.76
N LYS A 18 17.55 4.90 8.70
CA LYS A 18 16.10 4.94 8.40
C LYS A 18 15.33 5.85 9.38
N LYS A 19 15.61 5.74 10.68
CA LYS A 19 15.00 6.59 11.71
C LYS A 19 15.43 8.06 11.57
N GLN A 20 16.71 8.30 11.31
CA GLN A 20 17.24 9.66 11.05
C GLN A 20 16.60 10.26 9.80
N LEU A 21 16.47 9.51 8.70
CA LEU A 21 15.80 9.94 7.47
C LEU A 21 14.34 10.33 7.73
N LEU A 22 13.60 9.49 8.44
CA LEU A 22 12.19 9.77 8.73
C LEU A 22 12.05 11.01 9.62
N GLN A 23 12.91 11.18 10.64
CA GLN A 23 12.90 12.37 11.49
C GLN A 23 13.34 13.62 10.71
N TRP A 24 14.40 13.55 9.90
CA TRP A 24 14.87 14.63 9.05
C TRP A 24 13.81 15.10 8.06
N SER A 25 13.04 14.15 7.50
CA SER A 25 12.01 14.45 6.52
C SER A 25 10.86 15.29 7.07
N GLN A 26 10.65 15.36 8.39
CA GLN A 26 9.48 16.05 8.99
C GLN A 26 9.41 17.55 8.69
N GLN A 27 10.49 18.17 8.28
CA GLN A 27 10.54 19.57 7.82
C GLN A 27 9.80 19.80 6.50
N TYR A 28 9.57 18.75 5.67
CA TYR A 28 8.92 18.86 4.38
C TYR A 28 7.40 18.74 4.47
N ARG A 29 6.72 19.33 3.50
CA ARG A 29 5.25 19.31 3.41
C ARG A 29 4.73 18.00 2.85
N GLU A 30 5.45 17.43 1.88
CA GLU A 30 5.15 16.17 1.25
C GLU A 30 6.24 15.14 1.59
N ILE A 31 5.81 13.98 2.09
CA ILE A 31 6.70 12.88 2.49
C ILE A 31 6.05 11.56 2.06
N VAL A 32 6.82 10.74 1.40
CA VAL A 32 6.55 9.30 1.29
C VAL A 32 7.79 8.56 1.78
N PHE A 33 7.64 7.86 2.90
CA PHE A 33 8.66 6.97 3.44
C PHE A 33 8.12 5.55 3.38
N LEU A 34 8.84 4.66 2.69
CA LEU A 34 8.50 3.25 2.52
C LEU A 34 9.62 2.41 3.14
N ASP A 35 9.26 1.47 4.01
CA ASP A 35 10.21 0.59 4.69
C ASP A 35 9.81 -0.87 4.52
N SER A 36 10.71 -1.69 4.01
CA SER A 36 10.50 -3.12 3.87
C SER A 36 10.75 -3.89 5.17
N ASN A 37 11.23 -3.23 6.22
CA ASN A 37 11.64 -3.85 7.49
C ASN A 37 12.58 -5.07 7.27
N ASN A 38 13.48 -4.96 6.31
CA ASN A 38 14.41 -6.02 5.90
C ASN A 38 13.70 -7.34 5.55
N SER A 39 12.44 -7.25 5.12
CA SER A 39 11.67 -8.42 4.70
C SER A 39 12.34 -9.09 3.51
N GLN A 40 12.46 -10.41 3.58
CA GLN A 40 12.94 -11.23 2.46
C GLN A 40 11.82 -11.58 1.47
N ALA A 41 10.81 -10.72 1.36
CA ALA A 41 9.74 -10.90 0.41
C ALA A 41 10.29 -10.95 -1.02
N SER A 42 9.79 -11.89 -1.82
CA SER A 42 10.15 -11.99 -3.24
C SER A 42 9.85 -10.65 -3.93
N TYR A 43 10.73 -10.28 -4.85
CA TYR A 43 10.60 -9.05 -5.66
C TYR A 43 10.80 -7.72 -4.92
N ASN A 44 11.38 -7.67 -3.71
CA ASN A 44 11.80 -6.40 -3.11
C ASN A 44 12.88 -5.72 -3.96
N SER A 45 12.75 -4.40 -4.13
CA SER A 45 13.73 -3.59 -4.89
C SER A 45 14.63 -2.79 -3.97
N TYR A 46 14.07 -2.24 -2.89
CA TYR A 46 14.76 -1.38 -1.93
C TYR A 46 14.37 -1.75 -0.51
N ASP A 47 15.29 -1.55 0.42
CA ASP A 47 15.03 -1.74 1.84
C ASP A 47 14.26 -0.55 2.42
N CYS A 48 14.58 0.65 1.94
CA CYS A 48 13.89 1.87 2.31
C CYS A 48 13.90 2.88 1.17
N ILE A 49 12.82 3.64 1.05
CA ILE A 49 12.68 4.76 0.10
C ILE A 49 12.17 5.97 0.88
N LEU A 50 12.82 7.12 0.69
CA LEU A 50 12.32 8.41 1.14
C LEU A 50 12.20 9.36 -0.04
N ALA A 51 10.99 9.85 -0.29
CA ALA A 51 10.69 10.86 -1.29
C ALA A 51 10.09 12.09 -0.59
N VAL A 52 10.67 13.27 -0.80
CA VAL A 52 10.24 14.51 -0.13
C VAL A 52 10.27 15.72 -1.08
N ASP A 53 9.54 16.74 -0.69
CA ASP A 53 9.48 18.06 -1.34
C ASP A 53 8.99 17.98 -2.78
N ALA A 54 7.71 18.19 -2.98
CA ALA A 54 7.09 18.10 -4.30
C ALA A 54 7.59 19.21 -5.22
N PHE A 55 8.15 18.82 -6.37
CA PHE A 55 8.44 19.73 -7.47
C PHE A 55 7.19 20.00 -8.31
N THR A 56 6.48 18.94 -8.67
CA THR A 56 5.16 18.99 -9.29
C THR A 56 4.25 17.98 -8.60
N SER A 57 2.93 18.17 -8.68
CA SER A 57 1.96 17.22 -8.15
C SER A 57 0.69 17.18 -8.98
N LEU A 58 0.04 16.03 -8.93
CA LEU A 58 -1.32 15.80 -9.43
C LEU A 58 -2.20 15.45 -8.23
N GLN A 59 -3.30 16.17 -8.09
CA GLN A 59 -4.34 15.90 -7.10
C GLN A 59 -5.70 16.01 -7.78
N THR A 60 -6.52 14.97 -7.68
CA THR A 60 -7.84 14.95 -8.33
C THR A 60 -8.82 14.09 -7.52
N ASP A 61 -10.11 14.25 -7.81
CA ASP A 61 -11.15 13.32 -7.44
C ASP A 61 -11.14 12.08 -8.37
N TYR A 62 -12.18 11.24 -8.31
CA TYR A 62 -12.25 10.04 -9.14
C TYR A 62 -12.55 10.31 -10.63
N LEU A 63 -12.99 11.49 -11.03
CA LEU A 63 -13.38 11.76 -12.42
C LEU A 63 -12.17 11.80 -13.35
N ASN A 64 -12.06 10.83 -14.25
CA ASN A 64 -10.94 10.66 -15.17
C ASN A 64 -9.55 10.56 -14.49
N ALA A 65 -9.50 10.16 -13.22
CA ALA A 65 -8.29 10.18 -12.41
C ALA A 65 -7.17 9.34 -13.00
N PHE A 66 -7.47 8.15 -13.53
CA PHE A 66 -6.45 7.30 -14.17
C PHE A 66 -5.96 7.89 -15.51
N GLU A 67 -6.79 8.60 -16.26
CA GLU A 67 -6.34 9.29 -17.48
C GLU A 67 -5.41 10.46 -17.14
N ASP A 68 -5.77 11.28 -16.14
CA ASP A 68 -4.94 12.36 -15.65
C ASP A 68 -3.58 11.84 -15.13
N LEU A 69 -3.59 10.71 -14.39
CA LEU A 69 -2.36 10.04 -13.96
C LEU A 69 -1.50 9.57 -15.13
N ASN A 70 -2.12 9.01 -16.17
CA ASN A 70 -1.42 8.56 -17.37
C ASN A 70 -0.75 9.74 -18.12
N VAL A 71 -1.45 10.86 -18.23
CA VAL A 71 -0.92 12.10 -18.81
C VAL A 71 0.23 12.64 -17.95
N TYR A 72 0.05 12.69 -16.63
CA TYR A 72 1.05 13.17 -15.69
C TYR A 72 2.33 12.32 -15.74
N GLN A 73 2.19 10.98 -15.70
CA GLN A 73 3.33 10.07 -15.81
C GLN A 73 4.09 10.23 -17.12
N LYS A 74 3.37 10.29 -18.26
CA LYS A 74 3.98 10.45 -19.60
C LYS A 74 4.68 11.79 -19.77
N SER A 75 4.20 12.86 -19.15
CA SER A 75 4.80 14.18 -19.21
C SER A 75 6.02 14.32 -18.31
N THR A 76 5.93 13.78 -17.09
CA THR A 76 6.99 13.92 -16.07
C THR A 76 8.19 13.03 -16.38
N LYS A 77 7.99 11.77 -16.78
CA LYS A 77 9.05 10.79 -17.12
C LYS A 77 10.12 10.66 -16.02
N ASP A 78 9.69 10.69 -14.78
CA ASP A 78 10.54 10.66 -13.60
C ASP A 78 9.86 9.81 -12.50
N TRP A 79 10.48 9.72 -11.34
CA TRP A 79 9.87 9.13 -10.16
C TRP A 79 8.62 9.91 -9.73
N LEU A 80 7.54 9.18 -9.48
CA LEU A 80 6.30 9.70 -8.94
C LEU A 80 5.92 8.89 -7.71
N PHE A 81 5.57 9.56 -6.63
CA PHE A 81 5.14 8.93 -5.37
C PHE A 81 3.76 9.40 -5.00
N GLY A 82 2.95 8.52 -4.45
CA GLY A 82 1.59 8.89 -4.08
C GLY A 82 0.71 7.70 -3.73
N TYR A 83 -0.59 7.91 -3.90
CA TYR A 83 -1.59 6.89 -3.58
C TYR A 83 -2.79 6.93 -4.53
N LEU A 84 -3.51 5.81 -4.51
CA LEU A 84 -4.81 5.58 -5.13
C LEU A 84 -5.80 5.29 -4.00
N SER A 85 -6.87 6.08 -3.81
CA SER A 85 -7.93 5.77 -2.83
C SER A 85 -8.83 4.66 -3.34
N TYR A 86 -9.50 3.96 -2.43
CA TYR A 86 -10.49 2.94 -2.78
C TYR A 86 -11.62 3.50 -3.66
N ASP A 87 -11.99 4.77 -3.47
CA ASP A 87 -13.08 5.44 -4.16
C ASP A 87 -12.81 5.66 -5.65
N LEU A 88 -11.57 5.49 -6.12
CA LEU A 88 -11.26 5.41 -7.55
C LEU A 88 -11.95 4.24 -8.27
N LYS A 89 -12.59 3.31 -7.54
CA LYS A 89 -13.54 2.34 -8.11
C LYS A 89 -14.61 3.02 -8.99
N ASN A 90 -14.94 4.27 -8.69
CA ASN A 90 -15.93 5.06 -9.42
C ASN A 90 -15.42 5.57 -10.79
N ASP A 91 -14.10 5.61 -11.00
CA ASP A 91 -13.49 5.88 -12.33
C ASP A 91 -13.39 4.60 -13.18
N THR A 92 -13.30 3.43 -12.54
CA THR A 92 -13.15 2.15 -13.24
C THR A 92 -14.49 1.49 -13.56
N GLU A 93 -15.49 1.70 -12.71
CA GLU A 93 -16.81 1.08 -12.79
C GLU A 93 -17.91 2.13 -12.61
N LYS A 94 -19.15 1.82 -13.05
CA LYS A 94 -20.30 2.70 -12.83
C LYS A 94 -20.84 2.57 -11.41
N LEU A 95 -20.02 2.97 -10.45
CA LEU A 95 -20.31 2.93 -9.01
C LEU A 95 -20.38 4.35 -8.44
N LYS A 96 -20.81 4.45 -7.18
CA LYS A 96 -20.86 5.69 -6.41
C LYS A 96 -20.27 5.48 -5.03
N SER A 97 -19.84 6.55 -4.38
CA SER A 97 -19.42 6.60 -2.99
C SER A 97 -20.19 7.75 -2.32
N GLU A 98 -21.33 7.41 -1.72
CA GLU A 98 -22.26 8.36 -1.07
C GLU A 98 -22.11 8.34 0.46
N ASN A 99 -21.33 7.40 1.00
CA ASN A 99 -21.08 7.27 2.43
C ASN A 99 -20.27 8.45 2.98
N LYS A 100 -20.34 8.65 4.28
CA LYS A 100 -19.69 9.76 4.99
C LYS A 100 -18.18 9.74 4.80
N ASP A 101 -17.61 10.87 4.39
CA ASP A 101 -16.17 11.10 4.38
C ASP A 101 -15.75 11.92 5.61
N GLY A 102 -14.94 11.32 6.47
CA GLY A 102 -14.44 11.97 7.69
C GLY A 102 -13.04 12.57 7.55
N LEU A 103 -12.30 12.24 6.50
CA LEU A 103 -10.87 12.55 6.35
C LEU A 103 -10.56 13.51 5.20
N PHE A 104 -11.39 13.56 4.17
CA PHE A 104 -11.26 14.44 3.01
C PHE A 104 -9.91 14.31 2.28
N PHE A 105 -9.42 13.07 2.16
CA PHE A 105 -8.30 12.79 1.27
C PHE A 105 -8.75 12.93 -0.19
N PRO A 106 -7.96 13.56 -1.06
CA PRO A 106 -8.16 13.44 -2.50
C PRO A 106 -8.24 11.98 -2.92
N ASP A 107 -9.04 11.65 -3.95
CA ASP A 107 -9.14 10.27 -4.41
C ASP A 107 -7.85 9.77 -5.05
N LEU A 108 -7.10 10.68 -5.67
CA LEU A 108 -5.78 10.42 -6.21
C LEU A 108 -4.82 11.56 -5.85
N TYR A 109 -3.63 11.19 -5.43
CA TYR A 109 -2.53 12.13 -5.24
C TYR A 109 -1.20 11.51 -5.64
N PHE A 110 -0.45 12.18 -6.52
CA PHE A 110 0.92 11.85 -6.87
C PHE A 110 1.77 13.09 -6.95
N PHE A 111 3.05 12.96 -6.61
CA PHE A 111 4.01 14.06 -6.77
C PHE A 111 5.35 13.56 -7.30
N GLN A 112 6.05 14.44 -8.02
CA GLN A 112 7.44 14.30 -8.40
C GLN A 112 8.29 14.89 -7.28
N PRO A 113 9.08 14.09 -6.53
CA PRO A 113 9.90 14.60 -5.44
C PRO A 113 11.11 15.39 -5.99
N LYS A 114 11.51 16.47 -5.32
CA LYS A 114 12.81 17.10 -5.58
C LYS A 114 13.93 16.20 -5.06
N LYS A 115 13.77 15.63 -3.89
CA LYS A 115 14.76 14.82 -3.20
C LYS A 115 14.23 13.40 -3.02
N LEU A 116 15.01 12.45 -3.52
CA LEU A 116 14.74 11.03 -3.40
C LEU A 116 15.96 10.34 -2.81
N ILE A 117 15.79 9.54 -1.77
CA ILE A 117 16.85 8.77 -1.13
C ILE A 117 16.42 7.30 -1.09
N LEU A 118 17.29 6.42 -1.58
CA LEU A 118 17.06 4.98 -1.67
C LEU A 118 18.09 4.26 -0.81
N ILE A 119 17.66 3.26 -0.04
CA ILE A 119 18.56 2.37 0.71
C ILE A 119 18.41 0.95 0.20
N GLN A 120 19.55 0.31 -0.07
CA GLN A 120 19.64 -1.10 -0.39
C GLN A 120 20.90 -1.71 0.26
N GLY A 121 20.72 -2.56 1.25
CA GLY A 121 21.82 -3.11 2.06
C GLY A 121 22.60 -1.99 2.77
N SER A 122 23.88 -1.90 2.49
CA SER A 122 24.78 -0.86 3.01
C SER A 122 24.92 0.37 2.09
N LYS A 123 24.16 0.44 1.02
CA LYS A 123 24.19 1.57 0.09
C LYS A 123 23.03 2.51 0.34
N MET A 124 23.31 3.80 0.39
CA MET A 124 22.36 4.90 0.40
C MET A 124 22.60 5.77 -0.82
N GLU A 125 21.59 5.91 -1.65
CA GLU A 125 21.66 6.62 -2.93
C GLU A 125 20.79 7.88 -2.87
N PHE A 126 21.36 9.03 -3.18
CA PHE A 126 20.66 10.30 -3.34
C PHE A 126 20.36 10.51 -4.82
N HIS A 127 19.11 10.82 -5.15
CA HIS A 127 18.66 11.14 -6.50
C HIS A 127 17.90 12.47 -6.46
N TYR A 128 18.62 13.57 -6.57
CA TYR A 128 18.04 14.92 -6.49
C TYR A 128 17.83 15.51 -7.88
N LEU A 129 16.74 16.27 -8.03
CA LEU A 129 16.58 17.10 -9.22
C LEU A 129 17.74 18.10 -9.31
N LYS A 130 18.16 18.43 -10.54
CA LYS A 130 19.27 19.38 -10.78
C LYS A 130 19.08 20.74 -10.13
N VAL A 131 17.83 21.12 -9.83
CA VAL A 131 17.50 22.39 -9.16
C VAL A 131 17.96 22.45 -7.71
N CYS A 132 18.23 21.30 -7.08
CA CYS A 132 18.67 21.20 -5.68
C CYS A 132 19.80 20.16 -5.48
N GLU A 133 20.55 19.86 -6.54
CA GLU A 133 21.63 18.87 -6.49
C GLU A 133 22.79 19.27 -5.57
N ASP A 134 23.00 20.55 -5.38
CA ASP A 134 24.00 21.14 -4.50
C ASP A 134 23.70 20.92 -3.00
N GLU A 135 22.47 20.56 -2.67
CA GLU A 135 22.05 20.27 -1.30
C GLU A 135 22.38 18.83 -0.83
N MET A 136 22.82 17.92 -1.74
CA MET A 136 23.03 16.50 -1.39
C MET A 136 24.00 16.30 -0.21
N GLU A 137 25.15 16.98 -0.26
CA GLU A 137 26.19 16.81 0.77
C GLU A 137 25.73 17.41 2.11
N SER A 138 25.12 18.59 2.11
CA SER A 138 24.61 19.20 3.33
C SER A 138 23.51 18.36 3.98
N ASP A 139 22.57 17.87 3.16
CA ASP A 139 21.49 16.99 3.65
C ASP A 139 22.05 15.66 4.22
N TYR A 140 23.06 15.09 3.56
CA TYR A 140 23.72 13.89 4.08
C TYR A 140 24.33 14.15 5.46
N GLN A 141 25.07 15.27 5.62
CA GLN A 141 25.66 15.61 6.91
C GLN A 141 24.61 15.90 7.99
N GLU A 142 23.51 16.56 7.63
CA GLU A 142 22.39 16.76 8.54
C GLU A 142 21.78 15.43 9.00
N ILE A 143 21.55 14.49 8.08
CA ILE A 143 20.94 13.20 8.37
C ILE A 143 21.82 12.38 9.33
N ILE A 144 23.10 12.20 9.02
CA ILE A 144 23.97 11.31 9.82
C ILE A 144 24.31 11.87 11.21
N HIS A 145 24.27 13.19 11.37
CA HIS A 145 24.51 13.85 12.66
C HIS A 145 23.22 14.13 13.44
N LEU A 146 22.05 13.77 12.87
CA LEU A 146 20.78 14.02 13.52
C LEU A 146 20.64 13.18 14.79
N GLU A 147 20.53 13.82 15.94
CA GLU A 147 20.19 13.17 17.20
C GLU A 147 18.71 12.74 17.19
N LEU A 148 18.47 11.45 17.38
CA LEU A 148 17.11 10.91 17.44
C LEU A 148 16.43 11.40 18.73
N LYS A 149 15.38 12.18 18.57
CA LYS A 149 14.57 12.67 19.71
C LYS A 149 13.78 11.50 20.27
N LYS A 150 13.99 11.22 21.56
CA LYS A 150 13.19 10.24 22.32
C LYS A 150 12.04 10.98 23.01
N ASN A 151 10.87 10.36 22.93
CA ASN A 151 9.68 10.59 23.75
C ASN A 151 8.84 11.84 23.43
N PHE A 152 7.74 11.58 22.77
CA PHE A 152 6.53 12.37 22.91
C PHE A 152 5.61 11.62 23.89
N VAL A 153 5.22 12.28 24.99
CA VAL A 153 4.18 11.75 25.87
C VAL A 153 2.85 11.97 25.16
N GLN A 154 2.23 10.88 24.71
CA GLN A 154 0.92 10.95 24.08
C GLN A 154 -0.15 11.00 25.16
N ASN A 155 -1.09 11.95 25.03
CA ASN A 155 -2.28 11.98 25.85
C ASN A 155 -3.16 10.74 25.57
N GLU A 156 -3.99 10.38 26.55
CA GLU A 156 -4.98 9.33 26.37
C GLU A 156 -5.94 9.68 25.23
N ILE A 157 -6.16 8.75 24.31
CA ILE A 157 -7.00 8.93 23.15
C ILE A 157 -8.29 8.13 23.34
N CYS A 158 -9.43 8.81 23.28
CA CYS A 158 -10.73 8.15 23.29
C CYS A 158 -11.10 7.69 21.87
N ILE A 159 -10.92 6.39 21.60
CA ILE A 159 -11.30 5.76 20.33
C ILE A 159 -12.79 5.44 20.37
N GLN A 160 -13.51 5.86 19.35
CA GLN A 160 -14.93 5.65 19.12
C GLN A 160 -15.15 4.73 17.93
N GLN A 161 -16.28 4.04 17.90
CA GLN A 161 -16.73 3.22 16.79
C GLN A 161 -17.81 3.99 16.00
N GLU A 162 -17.75 3.97 14.67
CA GLU A 162 -18.78 4.64 13.85
C GLU A 162 -20.16 3.95 13.98
N ILE A 163 -20.17 2.63 14.16
CA ILE A 163 -21.39 1.84 14.35
C ILE A 163 -21.31 1.02 15.63
N SER A 164 -22.48 0.78 16.26
CA SER A 164 -22.56 -0.08 17.43
C SER A 164 -22.27 -1.54 17.11
N LYS A 165 -21.91 -2.34 18.12
CA LYS A 165 -21.76 -3.79 17.95
C LYS A 165 -23.04 -4.45 17.42
N TYR A 166 -24.21 -3.96 17.85
CA TYR A 166 -25.49 -4.50 17.41
C TYR A 166 -25.68 -4.23 15.90
N ASP A 167 -25.50 -2.99 15.45
CA ASP A 167 -25.65 -2.62 14.05
C ASP A 167 -24.63 -3.33 13.16
N TYR A 168 -23.39 -3.49 13.65
CA TYR A 168 -22.37 -4.28 12.95
C TYR A 168 -22.84 -5.71 12.69
N ILE A 169 -23.39 -6.39 13.71
CA ILE A 169 -23.88 -7.76 13.56
C ILE A 169 -25.04 -7.81 12.56
N GLN A 170 -26.00 -6.87 12.61
CA GLN A 170 -27.11 -6.80 11.66
C GLN A 170 -26.63 -6.63 10.20
N LYS A 171 -25.60 -5.81 10.00
CA LYS A 171 -25.00 -5.63 8.68
C LYS A 171 -24.26 -6.88 8.19
N VAL A 172 -23.54 -7.57 9.09
CA VAL A 172 -22.92 -8.86 8.78
C VAL A 172 -23.98 -9.92 8.42
N ASP A 173 -25.06 -10.00 9.18
CA ASP A 173 -26.17 -10.93 8.87
C ASP A 173 -26.76 -10.62 7.48
N LYS A 174 -26.91 -9.34 7.13
CA LYS A 174 -27.35 -8.93 5.79
C LYS A 174 -26.36 -9.33 4.70
N MET A 175 -25.06 -9.17 4.95
CA MET A 175 -24.01 -9.63 4.01
C MET A 175 -24.07 -11.15 3.82
N LEU A 176 -24.32 -11.92 4.91
CA LEU A 176 -24.51 -13.36 4.83
C LEU A 176 -25.75 -13.77 4.04
N GLU A 177 -26.84 -12.98 4.13
CA GLU A 177 -28.03 -13.19 3.26
C GLU A 177 -27.66 -13.03 1.78
N TYR A 178 -26.84 -12.04 1.42
CA TYR A 178 -26.39 -11.86 0.04
C TYR A 178 -25.56 -13.04 -0.45
N ILE A 179 -24.71 -13.60 0.41
CA ILE A 179 -23.95 -14.83 0.12
C ILE A 179 -24.89 -16.02 -0.08
N GLN A 180 -25.84 -16.23 0.84
CA GLN A 180 -26.81 -17.34 0.78
C GLN A 180 -27.70 -17.26 -0.46
N ASN A 181 -28.06 -16.06 -0.88
CA ASN A 181 -28.87 -15.81 -2.10
C ASN A 181 -28.03 -15.88 -3.40
N GLY A 182 -26.72 -16.13 -3.30
CA GLY A 182 -25.83 -16.26 -4.45
C GLY A 182 -25.51 -14.94 -5.18
N ILE A 183 -25.73 -13.79 -4.54
CA ILE A 183 -25.41 -12.47 -5.08
C ILE A 183 -23.91 -12.25 -5.11
N ILE A 184 -23.25 -12.69 -4.04
CA ILE A 184 -21.79 -12.68 -3.86
C ILE A 184 -21.33 -14.00 -3.23
N TYR A 185 -20.05 -14.32 -3.38
CA TYR A 185 -19.43 -15.48 -2.72
C TYR A 185 -18.65 -15.08 -1.48
N GLU A 186 -18.07 -13.88 -1.53
CA GLU A 186 -17.22 -13.32 -0.48
C GLU A 186 -17.28 -11.80 -0.51
N ALA A 187 -17.20 -11.14 0.64
CA ALA A 187 -16.99 -9.72 0.77
C ALA A 187 -16.11 -9.38 1.96
N ASN A 188 -15.29 -8.35 1.80
CA ASN A 188 -14.48 -7.78 2.87
C ASN A 188 -15.23 -6.59 3.47
N PHE A 189 -15.93 -6.82 4.58
CA PHE A 189 -16.74 -5.81 5.25
C PHE A 189 -15.93 -5.05 6.29
N CYS A 190 -15.94 -3.73 6.24
CA CYS A 190 -15.13 -2.85 7.08
C CYS A 190 -15.99 -1.92 7.93
N MET A 191 -15.45 -1.49 9.07
CA MET A 191 -16.00 -0.38 9.84
C MET A 191 -14.89 0.53 10.33
N GLU A 192 -15.21 1.80 10.55
CA GLU A 192 -14.29 2.84 11.01
C GLU A 192 -14.24 2.92 12.54
N PHE A 193 -13.00 3.05 13.04
CA PHE A 193 -12.73 3.53 14.39
C PHE A 193 -12.08 4.90 14.27
N PHE A 194 -12.52 5.86 15.04
CA PHE A 194 -12.04 7.24 14.97
C PHE A 194 -11.88 7.87 16.35
N ALA A 195 -11.13 8.98 16.40
CA ALA A 195 -11.06 9.86 17.56
C ALA A 195 -11.23 11.31 17.08
N LYS A 196 -12.07 12.07 17.76
CA LYS A 196 -12.29 13.51 17.51
C LYS A 196 -11.58 14.34 18.56
N GLU A 197 -11.32 15.61 18.23
CA GLU A 197 -10.77 16.61 19.14
C GLU A 197 -9.51 16.13 19.88
N THR A 198 -8.68 15.35 19.16
CA THR A 198 -7.45 14.78 19.69
C THR A 198 -6.25 15.18 18.85
N THR A 199 -5.08 15.13 19.47
CA THR A 199 -3.81 15.39 18.79
C THR A 199 -2.87 14.23 19.02
N ILE A 200 -2.32 13.71 17.92
CA ILE A 200 -1.27 12.70 17.94
C ILE A 200 0.00 13.24 17.30
N ASN A 201 1.14 12.66 17.62
CA ASN A 201 2.37 12.87 16.86
C ASN A 201 2.48 11.77 15.81
N PRO A 202 2.31 12.05 14.50
CA PRO A 202 2.32 11.03 13.46
C PRO A 202 3.66 10.27 13.40
N LEU A 203 4.79 10.95 13.61
CA LEU A 203 6.11 10.33 13.59
C LEU A 203 6.22 9.24 14.66
N THR A 204 6.00 9.58 15.92
CA THR A 204 6.13 8.62 17.03
C THR A 204 5.07 7.52 16.96
N THR A 205 3.88 7.83 16.45
CA THR A 205 2.83 6.82 16.21
C THR A 205 3.27 5.83 15.15
N PHE A 206 3.86 6.29 14.05
CA PHE A 206 4.38 5.40 13.01
C PHE A 206 5.57 4.57 13.52
N GLU A 207 6.50 5.16 14.25
CA GLU A 207 7.63 4.43 14.83
C GLU A 207 7.15 3.30 15.74
N SER A 208 6.16 3.57 16.60
CA SER A 208 5.56 2.55 17.47
C SER A 208 4.83 1.47 16.66
N LEU A 209 4.03 1.86 15.65
CA LEU A 209 3.35 0.93 14.76
C LEU A 209 4.36 0.04 14.01
N ASN A 210 5.43 0.63 13.48
CA ASN A 210 6.43 -0.10 12.71
C ASN A 210 7.26 -1.04 13.59
N GLU A 211 7.56 -0.66 14.83
CA GLU A 211 8.29 -1.49 15.79
C GLU A 211 7.52 -2.76 16.16
N ILE A 212 6.20 -2.67 16.39
CA ILE A 212 5.38 -3.82 16.76
C ILE A 212 4.97 -4.69 15.57
N SER A 213 4.91 -4.15 14.35
CA SER A 213 4.41 -4.86 13.17
C SER A 213 5.52 -5.44 12.30
N GLN A 214 6.58 -4.67 12.04
CA GLN A 214 7.66 -4.97 11.09
C GLN A 214 7.13 -5.51 9.75
N ALA A 215 6.10 -4.84 9.24
CA ALA A 215 5.42 -5.26 8.03
C ALA A 215 6.29 -4.98 6.78
N PRO A 216 6.21 -5.82 5.74
CA PRO A 216 7.07 -5.71 4.54
C PRO A 216 6.77 -4.49 3.66
N PHE A 217 5.66 -3.83 3.86
CA PHE A 217 5.23 -2.64 3.11
C PHE A 217 4.75 -1.55 4.07
N SER A 218 5.58 -1.24 5.07
CA SER A 218 5.32 -0.13 5.99
C SER A 218 5.45 1.19 5.26
N SER A 219 4.53 2.12 5.50
CA SER A 219 4.54 3.42 4.86
C SER A 219 4.15 4.55 5.82
N PHE A 220 4.91 5.65 5.74
CA PHE A 220 4.56 6.95 6.32
C PHE A 220 4.32 7.91 5.16
N PHE A 221 3.10 8.38 5.05
CA PHE A 221 2.69 9.36 4.04
C PHE A 221 2.28 10.66 4.73
N LYS A 222 2.72 11.79 4.18
CA LYS A 222 2.32 13.14 4.60
C LYS A 222 2.07 13.99 3.36
N ASN A 223 0.93 14.68 3.34
CA ASN A 223 0.65 15.77 2.43
C ASN A 223 0.03 16.92 3.23
N ASN A 224 0.85 17.93 3.55
CA ASN A 224 0.48 19.03 4.44
C ASN A 224 -0.01 18.50 5.81
N LYS A 225 -1.33 18.57 6.03
CA LYS A 225 -2.03 18.14 7.26
C LYS A 225 -2.63 16.74 7.18
N HIS A 226 -2.59 16.10 6.02
CA HIS A 226 -3.06 14.73 5.85
C HIS A 226 -1.90 13.76 6.08
N PHE A 227 -2.13 12.79 6.94
CA PHE A 227 -1.17 11.74 7.26
C PHE A 227 -1.82 10.37 7.08
N ALA A 228 -1.07 9.42 6.51
CA ALA A 228 -1.43 8.01 6.51
C ALA A 228 -0.24 7.19 7.02
N LEU A 229 -0.49 6.37 8.03
CA LEU A 229 0.49 5.51 8.67
C LEU A 229 0.04 4.07 8.46
N SER A 230 0.83 3.27 7.77
CA SER A 230 0.43 1.93 7.40
C SER A 230 1.52 0.90 7.71
N ALA A 231 1.09 -0.25 8.18
CA ALA A 231 1.89 -1.46 8.35
C ALA A 231 1.28 -2.59 7.50
N SER A 232 1.30 -2.41 6.17
CA SER A 232 0.69 -3.35 5.24
C SER A 232 1.55 -4.60 5.06
N PRO A 233 0.95 -5.80 5.13
CA PRO A 233 1.62 -7.04 4.76
C PRO A 233 1.52 -7.34 3.26
N GLU A 234 0.67 -6.65 2.51
CA GLU A 234 0.25 -7.01 1.16
C GLU A 234 0.78 -6.07 0.09
N ARG A 235 1.36 -6.66 -0.96
CA ARG A 235 1.64 -5.96 -2.22
C ARG A 235 0.44 -6.10 -3.14
N TYR A 236 -0.09 -4.97 -3.60
CA TYR A 236 -1.15 -4.97 -4.59
C TYR A 236 -0.61 -5.38 -5.96
N LEU A 237 0.22 -4.55 -6.57
CA LEU A 237 0.81 -4.79 -7.88
C LEU A 237 2.23 -4.25 -7.98
N LYS A 238 3.08 -5.00 -8.69
CA LYS A 238 4.41 -4.56 -9.09
C LYS A 238 4.64 -4.80 -10.56
N LYS A 239 5.32 -3.89 -11.21
CA LYS A 239 5.80 -4.02 -12.59
C LYS A 239 7.32 -3.92 -12.62
N ILE A 240 7.94 -4.88 -13.29
CA ILE A 240 9.38 -4.89 -13.59
C ILE A 240 9.54 -5.20 -15.09
N GLY A 241 9.94 -4.20 -15.86
CA GLY A 241 9.99 -4.33 -17.31
C GLY A 241 8.60 -4.66 -17.88
N LYS A 242 8.42 -5.82 -18.46
CA LYS A 242 7.12 -6.30 -18.95
C LYS A 242 6.36 -7.18 -17.95
N LYS A 243 7.03 -7.62 -16.89
CA LYS A 243 6.43 -8.53 -15.91
C LYS A 243 5.57 -7.76 -14.92
N ILE A 244 4.31 -8.18 -14.80
CA ILE A 244 3.37 -7.71 -13.76
C ILE A 244 3.27 -8.80 -12.70
N ILE A 245 3.23 -8.41 -11.43
CA ILE A 245 3.23 -9.31 -10.28
C ILE A 245 2.15 -8.84 -9.31
N SER A 246 1.29 -9.74 -8.85
CA SER A 246 0.33 -9.53 -7.77
C SER A 246 0.54 -10.60 -6.71
N GLN A 247 0.45 -10.21 -5.44
CA GLN A 247 0.69 -11.12 -4.30
C GLN A 247 -0.47 -11.07 -3.30
N PRO A 248 -1.68 -11.52 -3.70
CA PRO A 248 -2.85 -11.46 -2.83
C PRO A 248 -2.68 -12.34 -1.60
N ILE A 249 -3.20 -11.84 -0.47
CA ILE A 249 -3.23 -12.53 0.81
C ILE A 249 -4.67 -12.91 1.16
N LYS A 250 -4.89 -14.16 1.47
CA LYS A 250 -6.08 -14.67 2.16
C LYS A 250 -5.67 -15.85 3.04
N GLY A 251 -6.16 -15.84 4.25
CA GLY A 251 -5.80 -16.82 5.26
C GLY A 251 -4.71 -16.32 6.20
N THR A 252 -5.04 -16.27 7.48
CA THR A 252 -4.14 -15.78 8.53
C THR A 252 -4.27 -16.66 9.78
N SER A 253 -3.13 -16.99 10.38
CA SER A 253 -3.10 -17.60 11.70
C SER A 253 -2.10 -16.91 12.61
N LYS A 254 -2.32 -17.03 13.92
CA LYS A 254 -1.51 -16.34 14.91
C LYS A 254 -0.16 -17.03 15.11
N ARG A 255 0.86 -16.25 15.48
CA ARG A 255 2.16 -16.73 15.94
C ARG A 255 2.12 -17.14 17.41
N PHE A 256 2.97 -18.08 17.77
CA PHE A 256 3.16 -18.53 19.14
C PHE A 256 4.61 -18.43 19.56
N ALA A 257 4.85 -18.12 20.86
CA ALA A 257 6.21 -18.10 21.42
C ALA A 257 6.83 -19.51 21.48
N ASN A 258 6.00 -20.54 21.68
CA ASN A 258 6.41 -21.93 21.62
C ASN A 258 6.59 -22.37 20.16
N LYS A 259 7.80 -22.79 19.80
CA LYS A 259 8.14 -23.18 18.41
C LYS A 259 7.32 -24.34 17.87
N ILE A 260 6.90 -25.30 18.72
CA ILE A 260 6.09 -26.46 18.31
C ILE A 260 4.67 -26.00 17.98
N GLU A 261 4.09 -25.16 18.83
CA GLU A 261 2.75 -24.58 18.59
C GLU A 261 2.75 -23.65 17.39
N ASP A 262 3.81 -22.87 17.19
CA ASP A 262 3.98 -21.97 16.05
C ASP A 262 4.02 -22.75 14.71
N GLU A 263 4.81 -23.82 14.64
CA GLU A 263 4.90 -24.66 13.45
C GLU A 263 3.58 -25.45 13.21
N LEU A 264 2.88 -25.85 14.29
CA LEU A 264 1.55 -26.45 14.18
C LEU A 264 0.53 -25.45 13.63
N SER A 265 0.52 -24.20 14.12
CA SER A 265 -0.33 -23.12 13.61
C SER A 265 -0.13 -22.89 12.12
N LYS A 266 1.13 -22.79 11.69
CA LYS A 266 1.53 -22.66 10.28
C LYS A 266 1.08 -23.84 9.43
N THR A 267 1.29 -25.06 9.92
CA THR A 267 0.90 -26.29 9.23
C THR A 267 -0.62 -26.43 9.09
N ASN A 268 -1.37 -26.06 10.15
CA ASN A 268 -2.83 -26.07 10.14
C ASN A 268 -3.36 -25.07 9.10
N LEU A 269 -2.83 -23.83 9.08
CA LEU A 269 -3.20 -22.84 8.06
C LEU A 269 -2.95 -23.37 6.64
N ALA A 270 -1.80 -24.00 6.39
CA ALA A 270 -1.47 -24.56 5.08
C ALA A 270 -2.44 -25.63 4.60
N LYS A 271 -3.09 -26.34 5.53
CA LYS A 271 -4.02 -27.44 5.26
C LYS A 271 -5.48 -27.06 5.39
N ASP A 272 -5.79 -25.86 5.87
CA ASP A 272 -7.18 -25.44 6.10
C ASP A 272 -7.94 -25.33 4.78
N PRO A 273 -9.01 -26.13 4.57
CA PRO A 273 -9.73 -26.16 3.30
C PRO A 273 -10.46 -24.86 2.99
N LYS A 274 -10.95 -24.16 4.02
CA LYS A 274 -11.66 -22.89 3.88
C LYS A 274 -10.70 -21.80 3.42
N GLU A 275 -9.61 -21.59 4.17
CA GLU A 275 -8.61 -20.55 3.86
C GLU A 275 -7.98 -20.77 2.47
N ARG A 276 -7.71 -22.03 2.11
CA ARG A 276 -7.24 -22.39 0.77
C ARG A 276 -8.27 -22.07 -0.31
N SER A 277 -9.55 -22.38 -0.09
CA SER A 277 -10.61 -22.12 -1.08
C SER A 277 -10.79 -20.61 -1.31
N GLU A 278 -10.77 -19.81 -0.24
CA GLU A 278 -10.84 -18.36 -0.32
C GLU A 278 -9.61 -17.77 -1.06
N ASN A 279 -8.40 -18.25 -0.74
CA ASN A 279 -7.19 -17.82 -1.43
C ASN A 279 -7.23 -18.16 -2.93
N ILE A 280 -7.64 -19.37 -3.29
CA ILE A 280 -7.79 -19.80 -4.70
C ILE A 280 -8.81 -18.93 -5.44
N MET A 281 -9.92 -18.58 -4.81
CA MET A 281 -10.94 -17.71 -5.41
C MET A 281 -10.38 -16.32 -5.71
N ILE A 282 -9.59 -15.73 -4.79
CA ILE A 282 -8.93 -14.45 -5.04
C ILE A 282 -7.84 -14.58 -6.10
N VAL A 283 -7.11 -15.69 -6.15
CA VAL A 283 -6.15 -15.95 -7.25
C VAL A 283 -6.85 -15.95 -8.61
N ASP A 284 -8.02 -16.55 -8.73
CA ASP A 284 -8.78 -16.54 -9.98
C ASP A 284 -9.28 -15.15 -10.35
N LEU A 285 -9.69 -14.36 -9.37
CA LEU A 285 -10.05 -12.93 -9.56
C LEU A 285 -8.84 -12.14 -10.08
N VAL A 286 -7.68 -12.28 -9.46
CA VAL A 286 -6.42 -11.63 -9.88
C VAL A 286 -5.99 -12.08 -11.28
N ARG A 287 -6.11 -13.37 -11.58
CA ARG A 287 -5.82 -13.90 -12.95
C ARG A 287 -6.73 -13.25 -13.99
N ASN A 288 -8.01 -13.10 -13.67
CA ASN A 288 -8.96 -12.38 -14.54
C ASN A 288 -8.52 -10.95 -14.75
N ASP A 289 -8.22 -10.20 -13.68
CA ASP A 289 -7.80 -8.79 -13.78
C ASP A 289 -6.52 -8.62 -14.60
N LEU A 290 -5.49 -9.42 -14.33
CA LEU A 290 -4.25 -9.38 -15.09
C LEU A 290 -4.44 -9.79 -16.57
N SER A 291 -5.38 -10.67 -16.88
CA SER A 291 -5.63 -11.14 -18.25
C SER A 291 -6.07 -10.03 -19.20
N LYS A 292 -6.69 -8.96 -18.67
CA LYS A 292 -7.17 -7.81 -19.45
C LYS A 292 -6.05 -7.09 -20.20
N THR A 293 -4.85 -7.06 -19.59
CA THR A 293 -3.67 -6.36 -20.15
C THR A 293 -2.53 -7.30 -20.52
N ALA A 294 -2.67 -8.60 -20.23
CA ALA A 294 -1.62 -9.60 -20.43
C ALA A 294 -1.50 -10.09 -21.86
N GLN A 295 -0.28 -10.43 -22.28
CA GLN A 295 -0.05 -11.20 -23.49
C GLN A 295 -0.76 -12.56 -23.39
N ASN A 296 -1.17 -13.10 -24.52
CA ASN A 296 -1.88 -14.37 -24.57
C ASN A 296 -1.08 -15.48 -23.88
N ALA A 297 -1.75 -16.27 -23.03
CA ALA A 297 -1.19 -17.38 -22.27
C ALA A 297 -0.03 -17.01 -21.32
N SER A 298 0.16 -15.74 -20.97
CA SER A 298 1.25 -15.30 -20.10
C SER A 298 0.88 -15.20 -18.61
N VAL A 299 -0.40 -15.34 -18.25
CA VAL A 299 -0.84 -15.32 -16.86
C VAL A 299 -0.49 -16.65 -16.19
N ILE A 300 0.38 -16.59 -15.18
CA ILE A 300 0.93 -17.77 -14.49
C ILE A 300 0.74 -17.59 -12.98
N VAL A 301 0.39 -18.66 -12.28
CA VAL A 301 0.44 -18.74 -10.81
C VAL A 301 1.81 -19.34 -10.43
N GLU A 302 2.73 -18.51 -9.98
CA GLU A 302 4.08 -18.95 -9.61
C GLU A 302 4.09 -19.61 -8.23
N GLU A 303 3.28 -19.09 -7.29
CA GLU A 303 3.08 -19.68 -5.97
C GLU A 303 1.59 -19.73 -5.66
N LEU A 304 1.10 -20.84 -5.11
CA LEU A 304 -0.29 -21.03 -4.72
C LEU A 304 -0.37 -21.44 -3.26
N CYS A 305 -1.09 -20.63 -2.44
CA CYS A 305 -1.36 -20.90 -1.03
C CYS A 305 -0.07 -21.15 -0.19
N LYS A 306 1.01 -20.43 -0.47
CA LYS A 306 2.27 -20.55 0.29
C LYS A 306 2.19 -19.80 1.60
N ILE A 307 2.70 -20.40 2.68
CA ILE A 307 2.68 -19.75 3.99
C ILE A 307 3.96 -18.95 4.22
N TYR A 308 3.77 -17.69 4.53
CA TYR A 308 4.81 -16.75 4.97
C TYR A 308 4.63 -16.39 6.43
N SER A 309 5.74 -16.35 7.17
CA SER A 309 5.73 -16.02 8.60
C SER A 309 6.23 -14.60 8.80
N PHE A 310 5.37 -13.74 9.32
CA PHE A 310 5.70 -12.39 9.76
C PHE A 310 5.88 -12.36 11.27
N LEU A 311 6.22 -11.20 11.84
CA LEU A 311 6.46 -11.08 13.27
C LEU A 311 5.26 -11.53 14.11
N GLN A 312 4.05 -11.13 13.71
CA GLN A 312 2.83 -11.34 14.51
C GLN A 312 1.91 -12.43 13.96
N VAL A 313 2.03 -12.79 12.68
CA VAL A 313 1.11 -13.70 12.00
C VAL A 313 1.80 -14.60 10.99
N HIS A 314 1.21 -15.76 10.72
CA HIS A 314 1.41 -16.51 9.48
C HIS A 314 0.33 -16.11 8.49
N GLN A 315 0.70 -15.90 7.24
CA GLN A 315 -0.24 -15.56 6.17
C GLN A 315 -0.07 -16.47 4.96
N MET A 316 -1.20 -16.78 4.34
CA MET A 316 -1.25 -17.55 3.09
C MET A 316 -1.23 -16.58 1.91
N ILE A 317 -0.17 -16.62 1.14
CA ILE A 317 0.09 -15.71 0.01
C ILE A 317 0.20 -16.54 -1.27
N SER A 318 -0.43 -16.06 -2.33
CA SER A 318 -0.22 -16.58 -3.67
C SER A 318 0.46 -15.52 -4.54
N THR A 319 1.25 -15.95 -5.52
CA THR A 319 1.94 -15.05 -6.46
C THR A 319 1.43 -15.34 -7.86
N VAL A 320 0.80 -14.33 -8.47
CA VAL A 320 0.30 -14.38 -9.86
C VAL A 320 1.09 -13.40 -10.69
N THR A 321 1.57 -13.85 -11.85
CA THR A 321 2.35 -13.01 -12.76
C THR A 321 1.77 -13.02 -14.18
N SER A 322 2.08 -11.97 -14.93
CA SER A 322 1.77 -11.88 -16.36
C SER A 322 2.79 -11.05 -17.11
N LEU A 323 2.77 -11.12 -18.44
CA LEU A 323 3.57 -10.24 -19.30
C LEU A 323 2.65 -9.21 -19.95
N LEU A 324 2.94 -7.93 -19.75
CA LEU A 324 2.19 -6.80 -20.28
C LEU A 324 2.27 -6.73 -21.79
N LYS A 325 1.13 -6.55 -22.47
CA LYS A 325 1.09 -6.24 -23.90
C LYS A 325 1.63 -4.84 -24.18
N PRO A 326 2.27 -4.62 -25.34
CA PRO A 326 2.89 -3.33 -25.67
C PRO A 326 1.92 -2.15 -25.78
N GLU A 327 0.66 -2.40 -26.11
CA GLU A 327 -0.38 -1.38 -26.27
C GLU A 327 -0.89 -0.77 -24.95
N PHE A 328 -0.63 -1.45 -23.81
CA PHE A 328 -1.04 -0.97 -22.49
C PHE A 328 0.07 -0.27 -21.73
N SER A 329 -0.27 0.82 -21.07
CA SER A 329 0.62 1.56 -20.17
C SER A 329 0.66 0.91 -18.76
N ALA A 330 1.58 1.39 -17.93
CA ALA A 330 1.66 1.04 -16.52
C ALA A 330 0.36 1.43 -15.76
N VAL A 331 -0.21 2.57 -16.11
CA VAL A 331 -1.45 3.08 -15.50
C VAL A 331 -2.66 2.24 -15.93
N ASP A 332 -2.70 1.73 -17.17
CA ASP A 332 -3.79 0.86 -17.62
C ASP A 332 -3.85 -0.44 -16.80
N VAL A 333 -2.71 -0.99 -16.38
CA VAL A 333 -2.66 -2.17 -15.51
C VAL A 333 -3.33 -1.87 -14.17
N LEU A 334 -3.02 -0.71 -13.56
CA LEU A 334 -3.65 -0.29 -12.31
C LEU A 334 -5.16 -0.09 -12.53
N LYS A 335 -5.56 0.70 -13.51
CA LYS A 335 -6.98 0.99 -13.83
C LYS A 335 -7.82 -0.28 -14.00
N THR A 336 -7.32 -1.24 -14.79
CA THR A 336 -8.10 -2.45 -15.13
C THR A 336 -8.21 -3.48 -14.01
N SER A 337 -7.35 -3.39 -12.99
CA SER A 337 -7.34 -4.30 -11.84
C SER A 337 -7.87 -3.67 -10.55
N PHE A 338 -8.01 -2.33 -10.52
CA PHE A 338 -8.44 -1.59 -9.33
C PHE A 338 -9.95 -1.73 -9.07
N PRO A 339 -10.38 -1.73 -7.78
CA PRO A 339 -9.57 -1.94 -6.59
C PRO A 339 -9.17 -3.41 -6.42
N MET A 340 -8.20 -3.68 -5.53
CA MET A 340 -7.68 -5.04 -5.32
C MET A 340 -8.75 -6.00 -4.84
N GLY A 341 -8.74 -7.24 -5.38
CA GLY A 341 -9.75 -8.26 -5.10
C GLY A 341 -9.79 -8.70 -3.66
N SER A 342 -8.63 -8.84 -3.00
CA SER A 342 -8.49 -9.23 -1.59
C SER A 342 -9.16 -8.28 -0.61
N MET A 343 -9.38 -7.03 -1.00
CA MET A 343 -10.03 -5.98 -0.19
C MET A 343 -11.48 -5.68 -0.62
N THR A 344 -12.01 -6.39 -1.63
CA THR A 344 -13.38 -6.22 -2.12
C THR A 344 -14.21 -7.48 -1.91
N GLY A 345 -14.18 -8.38 -2.83
CA GLY A 345 -14.91 -9.65 -2.82
C GLY A 345 -15.18 -10.19 -4.22
N ALA A 346 -15.96 -11.24 -4.30
CA ALA A 346 -16.26 -11.95 -5.54
C ALA A 346 -17.77 -12.23 -5.69
N PRO A 347 -18.41 -11.92 -6.86
CA PRO A 347 -17.90 -11.12 -7.97
C PRO A 347 -17.63 -9.67 -7.58
N LYS A 348 -16.55 -9.07 -8.10
CA LYS A 348 -16.00 -7.79 -7.63
C LYS A 348 -17.03 -6.64 -7.61
N ILE A 349 -17.73 -6.41 -8.72
CA ILE A 349 -18.70 -5.31 -8.84
C ILE A 349 -19.89 -5.50 -7.90
N SER A 350 -20.45 -6.72 -7.81
CA SER A 350 -21.55 -7.03 -6.89
C SER A 350 -21.13 -6.83 -5.43
N ALA A 351 -19.93 -7.30 -5.07
CA ALA A 351 -19.39 -7.12 -3.71
C ALA A 351 -19.21 -5.63 -3.37
N MET A 352 -18.69 -4.81 -4.30
CA MET A 352 -18.54 -3.37 -4.07
C MET A 352 -19.88 -2.64 -3.88
N ASN A 353 -20.96 -3.06 -4.58
CA ASN A 353 -22.30 -2.53 -4.35
C ASN A 353 -22.82 -2.90 -2.95
N CYS A 354 -22.69 -4.17 -2.54
CA CYS A 354 -23.10 -4.61 -1.21
C CYS A 354 -22.30 -3.90 -0.09
N ILE A 355 -21.01 -3.66 -0.33
CA ILE A 355 -20.13 -2.92 0.58
C ILE A 355 -20.62 -1.47 0.72
N GLU A 356 -20.89 -0.77 -0.38
CA GLU A 356 -21.37 0.61 -0.35
C GLU A 356 -22.71 0.75 0.37
N GLU A 357 -23.61 -0.22 0.20
CA GLU A 357 -24.91 -0.26 0.87
C GLU A 357 -24.79 -0.46 2.39
N LEU A 358 -23.84 -1.26 2.83
CA LEU A 358 -23.76 -1.72 4.23
C LEU A 358 -22.73 -0.97 5.08
N GLU A 359 -21.68 -0.41 4.50
CA GLU A 359 -20.71 0.43 5.20
C GLU A 359 -21.26 1.85 5.42
N GLU A 360 -20.85 2.53 6.49
CA GLU A 360 -21.34 3.87 6.83
C GLU A 360 -20.38 4.97 6.40
N THR A 361 -19.11 4.61 6.17
CA THR A 361 -18.06 5.57 5.84
C THR A 361 -17.39 5.22 4.52
N LYS A 362 -16.92 6.23 3.81
CA LYS A 362 -16.00 6.03 2.69
C LYS A 362 -14.71 5.41 3.21
N ARG A 363 -14.20 4.42 2.50
CA ARG A 363 -12.91 3.83 2.84
C ARG A 363 -11.75 4.81 2.59
N GLY A 364 -11.88 5.68 1.61
CA GLY A 364 -10.82 6.61 1.23
C GLY A 364 -9.52 5.89 0.91
N LEU A 365 -8.44 6.24 1.63
CA LEU A 365 -7.15 5.60 1.45
C LEU A 365 -7.07 4.18 2.02
N TYR A 366 -7.91 3.82 3.00
CA TYR A 366 -8.01 2.43 3.48
C TYR A 366 -8.55 1.53 2.35
N SER A 367 -7.94 0.37 2.14
CA SER A 367 -8.18 -0.50 0.97
C SER A 367 -7.78 0.12 -0.39
N GLY A 368 -7.15 1.29 -0.36
CA GLY A 368 -6.44 1.88 -1.49
C GLY A 368 -5.02 1.33 -1.62
N SER A 369 -4.14 2.08 -2.27
CA SER A 369 -2.76 1.65 -2.47
C SER A 369 -1.79 2.84 -2.43
N ILE A 370 -0.69 2.72 -1.69
CA ILE A 370 0.42 3.69 -1.67
C ILE A 370 1.59 3.08 -2.44
N GLY A 371 2.29 3.88 -3.23
CA GLY A 371 3.43 3.37 -3.97
C GLY A 371 4.10 4.41 -4.86
N TYR A 372 4.77 3.92 -5.88
CA TYR A 372 5.58 4.77 -6.75
C TYR A 372 5.69 4.23 -8.19
N PHE A 373 5.96 5.16 -9.11
CA PHE A 373 6.44 4.88 -10.47
C PHE A 373 7.90 5.29 -10.59
N THR A 374 8.67 4.53 -11.37
CA THR A 374 10.05 4.86 -11.72
C THR A 374 10.14 5.55 -13.08
N PRO A 375 11.27 6.21 -13.41
CA PRO A 375 11.48 6.79 -14.75
C PRO A 375 11.36 5.77 -15.91
N ASN A 376 11.56 4.49 -15.63
CA ASN A 376 11.45 3.40 -16.61
C ASN A 376 10.02 2.85 -16.75
N ASN A 377 9.03 3.54 -16.19
CA ASN A 377 7.64 3.12 -16.13
C ASN A 377 7.42 1.80 -15.37
N ASP A 378 8.33 1.40 -14.49
CA ASP A 378 8.08 0.36 -13.51
C ASP A 378 7.34 0.96 -12.32
N PHE A 379 6.67 0.11 -11.53
CA PHE A 379 5.95 0.56 -10.34
C PHE A 379 5.92 -0.52 -9.25
N ASP A 380 5.66 -0.09 -8.00
CA ASP A 380 5.40 -0.96 -6.84
C ASP A 380 4.35 -0.29 -5.94
N PHE A 381 3.20 -0.94 -5.73
CA PHE A 381 2.05 -0.46 -4.96
C PHE A 381 1.58 -1.47 -3.95
#